data_fee89e651d077c8975f6eaa659668d31
#
_entry.id   fee89e651d077c8975f6eaa659668d31
#
_cell.length_a   1.000
_cell.length_b   1.000
_cell.length_c   1.000
_cell.angle_alpha   90.00
_cell.angle_beta   90.00
_cell.angle_gamma   90.00
#
_symmetry.space_group_name_H-M   'P 1'
#
loop_
_entity.id
_entity.type
_entity.pdbx_description
1 polymer ?
#
loop_
_entity_poly.entity_id
_entity_poly.type
_entity_poly.pdbx_seq_one_letter_code
_entity_poly.pdbx_strand_id
1 'polypeptide(L)'
;MRATEFITEKWSQKYKKSINCSNPKGFSQKAHCAGRKKNEEVEEPTTIKLRGFGPSEKTREWVANVNDMFYKEGNNGYIFWNHEGNQIPKGKEETKDIAAYVQFELVPKGGNKVEVKWIQATPLRGGYGSRGMKILQDLAQQSGIALTLFPWDKGVIPQSKLIKFYKKQGFNPLNKSKNMIWEPK
;
A
#
# COMPACT_ATOMS: atom_id res chain seq x y z
N MET A 1 -11.26 -6.15 -40.52
CA MET A 1 -11.15 -7.58 -40.19
C MET A 1 -11.35 -7.70 -38.67
N ARG A 2 -12.40 -8.39 -38.23
CA ARG A 2 -12.76 -8.55 -36.81
C ARG A 2 -12.00 -9.75 -36.27
N ALA A 3 -11.14 -9.54 -35.28
CA ALA A 3 -10.40 -10.58 -34.58
C ALA A 3 -11.20 -11.07 -33.35
N THR A 4 -12.29 -11.80 -33.62
CA THR A 4 -13.10 -12.41 -32.54
C THR A 4 -13.70 -13.72 -33.03
N GLU A 5 -12.85 -14.75 -33.10
CA GLU A 5 -13.32 -16.14 -33.07
C GLU A 5 -12.13 -17.07 -32.83
N PHE A 6 -11.51 -16.97 -31.66
CA PHE A 6 -10.83 -18.12 -31.11
C PHE A 6 -11.88 -19.00 -30.46
N ILE A 7 -12.44 -19.91 -31.26
CA ILE A 7 -13.27 -21.02 -30.76
C ILE A 7 -12.39 -21.84 -29.85
N THR A 8 -12.59 -21.69 -28.54
CA THR A 8 -12.06 -22.63 -27.55
C THR A 8 -12.85 -23.94 -27.70
N GLU A 9 -12.47 -24.80 -28.63
CA GLU A 9 -12.98 -26.17 -28.68
C GLU A 9 -12.64 -26.86 -27.36
N LYS A 10 -13.62 -26.86 -26.46
CA LYS A 10 -13.53 -27.62 -25.22
C LYS A 10 -13.55 -29.10 -25.57
N TRP A 11 -12.43 -29.77 -25.48
CA TRP A 11 -12.36 -31.20 -25.63
C TRP A 11 -13.39 -31.94 -24.78
N SER A 12 -14.09 -32.93 -25.37
CA SER A 12 -15.07 -33.69 -24.62
C SER A 12 -14.42 -34.47 -23.47
N GLN A 13 -15.18 -34.69 -22.39
CA GLN A 13 -14.70 -35.46 -21.24
C GLN A 13 -14.22 -36.88 -21.66
N LYS A 14 -14.91 -37.51 -22.64
CA LYS A 14 -14.54 -38.81 -23.19
C LYS A 14 -13.15 -38.74 -23.87
N TYR A 15 -12.88 -37.72 -24.68
CA TYR A 15 -11.59 -37.52 -25.32
C TYR A 15 -10.48 -37.28 -24.31
N LYS A 16 -10.74 -36.43 -23.31
CA LYS A 16 -9.74 -36.15 -22.26
C LYS A 16 -9.33 -37.41 -21.49
N LYS A 17 -10.26 -38.31 -21.21
CA LYS A 17 -9.97 -39.61 -20.56
C LYS A 17 -9.22 -40.61 -21.45
N SER A 18 -9.31 -40.50 -22.78
CA SER A 18 -8.64 -41.39 -23.72
C SER A 18 -7.19 -41.01 -24.05
N ILE A 19 -6.72 -39.85 -23.56
CA ILE A 19 -5.35 -39.39 -23.80
C ILE A 19 -4.36 -40.21 -23.00
N ASN A 20 -3.41 -40.85 -23.71
CA ASN A 20 -2.31 -41.58 -23.09
C ASN A 20 -1.24 -40.59 -22.61
N CYS A 21 -1.19 -40.31 -21.34
CA CYS A 21 -0.25 -39.37 -20.75
C CYS A 21 1.18 -39.92 -20.61
N SER A 22 1.40 -41.22 -20.82
CA SER A 22 2.76 -41.79 -20.89
C SER A 22 3.43 -41.51 -22.24
N ASN A 23 2.63 -41.28 -23.30
CA ASN A 23 3.12 -40.92 -24.62
C ASN A 23 2.21 -39.92 -25.34
N PRO A 24 2.18 -38.65 -24.89
CA PRO A 24 1.28 -37.64 -25.44
C PRO A 24 1.71 -37.21 -26.85
N LYS A 25 0.78 -37.28 -27.81
CA LYS A 25 0.98 -36.87 -29.21
C LYS A 25 0.63 -35.37 -29.35
N GLY A 26 1.64 -34.55 -29.60
CA GLY A 26 1.46 -33.11 -29.85
C GLY A 26 1.39 -32.22 -28.59
N PHE A 27 1.49 -30.89 -28.82
CA PHE A 27 1.63 -29.88 -27.76
C PHE A 27 0.43 -29.83 -26.81
N SER A 28 -0.79 -29.87 -27.35
CA SER A 28 -2.01 -29.77 -26.57
C SER A 28 -2.23 -30.94 -25.60
N GLN A 29 -1.87 -32.18 -26.03
CA GLN A 29 -1.92 -33.36 -25.16
C GLN A 29 -0.82 -33.31 -24.10
N LYS A 30 0.37 -32.81 -24.42
CA LYS A 30 1.45 -32.60 -23.45
C LYS A 30 1.02 -31.59 -22.36
N ALA A 31 0.39 -30.49 -22.74
CA ALA A 31 -0.14 -29.49 -21.80
C ALA A 31 -1.25 -30.08 -20.90
N HIS A 32 -2.17 -30.89 -21.47
CA HIS A 32 -3.20 -31.58 -20.72
C HIS A 32 -2.62 -32.56 -19.68
N CYS A 33 -1.64 -33.35 -20.08
CA CYS A 33 -1.00 -34.35 -19.21
C CYS A 33 -0.12 -33.72 -18.14
N ALA A 34 0.53 -32.58 -18.43
CA ALA A 34 1.25 -31.79 -17.41
C ALA A 34 0.32 -31.22 -16.34
N GLY A 35 -0.88 -30.77 -16.74
CA GLY A 35 -1.91 -30.34 -15.81
C GLY A 35 -2.46 -31.48 -14.94
N ARG A 36 -2.58 -32.69 -15.48
CA ARG A 36 -3.07 -33.88 -14.77
C ARG A 36 -2.10 -34.33 -13.68
N LYS A 37 -0.80 -34.38 -13.97
CA LYS A 37 0.24 -34.71 -12.97
C LYS A 37 0.24 -33.76 -11.77
N LYS A 38 -0.10 -32.47 -11.98
CA LYS A 38 -0.25 -31.51 -10.88
C LYS A 38 -1.48 -31.75 -10.01
N ASN A 39 -2.50 -32.44 -10.50
CA ASN A 39 -3.75 -32.70 -9.76
C ASN A 39 -3.75 -34.05 -9.03
N GLU A 40 -2.79 -34.94 -9.30
CA GLU A 40 -2.63 -36.24 -8.62
C GLU A 40 -1.76 -36.16 -7.36
N GLU A 41 -0.97 -35.09 -7.20
CA GLU A 41 -0.27 -34.73 -5.95
C GLU A 41 -1.03 -33.60 -5.24
N VAL A 42 -2.31 -33.81 -4.94
CA VAL A 42 -3.02 -32.90 -4.02
C VAL A 42 -2.80 -33.40 -2.59
N GLU A 43 -1.59 -33.26 -2.10
CA GLU A 43 -1.41 -32.70 -0.76
C GLU A 43 -2.05 -31.30 -0.77
N GLU A 44 -2.84 -30.98 0.25
CA GLU A 44 -3.49 -29.68 0.41
C GLU A 44 -2.58 -28.54 -0.08
N PRO A 45 -3.11 -27.53 -0.81
CA PRO A 45 -2.25 -26.47 -1.30
C PRO A 45 -1.60 -25.82 -0.07
N THR A 46 -0.38 -26.24 0.24
CA THR A 46 0.54 -25.42 0.99
C THR A 46 0.55 -24.11 0.23
N THR A 47 -0.22 -23.17 0.75
CA THR A 47 -0.20 -21.78 0.26
C THR A 47 1.27 -21.44 0.19
N ILE A 48 1.82 -21.41 -1.04
CA ILE A 48 3.16 -20.86 -1.25
C ILE A 48 2.98 -19.40 -0.84
N LYS A 49 3.18 -19.13 0.45
CA LYS A 49 3.39 -17.78 0.95
C LYS A 49 4.65 -17.37 0.22
N LEU A 50 4.50 -16.59 -0.85
CA LEU A 50 5.58 -15.87 -1.49
C LEU A 50 6.20 -15.01 -0.38
N ARG A 51 7.14 -15.61 0.35
CA ARG A 51 7.86 -14.96 1.44
C ARG A 51 8.61 -13.80 0.79
N GLY A 52 8.16 -12.57 1.04
CA GLY A 52 8.94 -11.38 0.79
C GLY A 52 8.32 -10.30 -0.11
N PHE A 53 7.20 -10.51 -0.80
CA PHE A 53 6.63 -9.51 -1.73
C PHE A 53 5.45 -8.70 -1.17
N GLY A 54 4.87 -9.09 -0.05
CA GLY A 54 3.76 -8.38 0.60
C GLY A 54 4.20 -7.54 1.81
N PRO A 55 3.29 -6.69 2.32
CA PRO A 55 3.51 -5.98 3.57
C PRO A 55 3.75 -6.97 4.71
N SER A 56 4.75 -6.69 5.57
CA SER A 56 4.97 -7.48 6.77
C SER A 56 3.79 -7.34 7.73
N GLU A 57 3.57 -8.31 8.61
CA GLU A 57 2.57 -8.23 9.66
C GLU A 57 2.78 -6.97 10.51
N LYS A 58 4.02 -6.72 10.90
CA LYS A 58 4.44 -5.52 11.64
C LYS A 58 3.96 -4.21 10.98
N THR A 59 4.08 -4.08 9.65
CA THR A 59 3.63 -2.86 8.95
C THR A 59 2.11 -2.75 8.89
N ARG A 60 1.39 -3.87 8.78
CA ARG A 60 -0.07 -3.90 8.80
C ARG A 60 -0.61 -3.52 10.17
N GLU A 61 -0.06 -4.10 11.22
CA GLU A 61 -0.40 -3.79 12.61
C GLU A 61 -0.10 -2.33 12.93
N TRP A 62 1.07 -1.82 12.52
CA TRP A 62 1.42 -0.43 12.74
C TRP A 62 0.42 0.53 12.07
N VAL A 63 0.04 0.28 10.80
CA VAL A 63 -0.97 1.10 10.11
C VAL A 63 -2.33 1.00 10.80
N ALA A 64 -2.74 -0.17 11.27
CA ALA A 64 -3.96 -0.36 12.02
C ALA A 64 -3.93 0.46 13.33
N ASN A 65 -2.86 0.34 14.11
CA ASN A 65 -2.69 1.07 15.37
C ASN A 65 -2.69 2.59 15.17
N VAL A 66 -2.00 3.11 14.14
CA VAL A 66 -2.04 4.55 13.82
C VAL A 66 -3.45 4.99 13.44
N ASN A 67 -4.15 4.21 12.62
CA ASN A 67 -5.54 4.51 12.27
C ASN A 67 -6.49 4.44 13.47
N ASP A 68 -6.17 3.62 14.48
CA ASP A 68 -6.94 3.55 15.72
C ASP A 68 -6.65 4.71 16.67
N MET A 69 -5.48 5.34 16.59
CA MET A 69 -5.12 6.52 17.39
C MET A 69 -5.81 7.80 16.91
N PHE A 70 -6.20 7.88 15.64
CA PHE A 70 -6.73 9.09 15.03
C PHE A 70 -8.14 8.87 14.49
N TYR A 71 -8.88 9.97 14.29
CA TYR A 71 -10.15 9.91 13.59
C TYR A 71 -9.95 9.35 12.19
N LYS A 72 -10.89 8.52 11.73
CA LYS A 72 -10.80 7.83 10.45
C LYS A 72 -12.10 7.99 9.66
N GLU A 73 -11.95 8.31 8.37
CA GLU A 73 -13.02 8.33 7.39
C GLU A 73 -12.57 7.60 6.12
N GLY A 74 -13.15 6.45 5.84
CA GLY A 74 -12.68 5.55 4.77
C GLY A 74 -11.25 5.09 5.01
N ASN A 75 -10.35 5.38 4.08
CA ASN A 75 -8.91 5.08 4.18
C ASN A 75 -8.07 6.23 4.77
N ASN A 76 -8.70 7.35 5.09
CA ASN A 76 -8.00 8.53 5.55
C ASN A 76 -8.02 8.63 7.07
N GLY A 77 -6.86 8.91 7.66
CA GLY A 77 -6.72 9.33 9.04
C GLY A 77 -6.67 10.85 9.14
N TYR A 78 -7.11 11.39 10.26
CA TYR A 78 -7.14 12.83 10.53
C TYR A 78 -6.54 13.14 11.89
N ILE A 79 -5.64 14.13 11.92
CA ILE A 79 -5.12 14.73 13.14
C ILE A 79 -5.69 16.13 13.23
N PHE A 80 -6.38 16.46 14.31
CA PHE A 80 -7.04 17.74 14.53
C PHE A 80 -6.30 18.58 15.57
N TRP A 81 -6.38 19.91 15.42
CA TRP A 81 -5.88 20.88 16.39
C TRP A 81 -6.96 21.93 16.67
N ASN A 82 -7.02 22.35 17.92
CA ASN A 82 -7.89 23.43 18.34
C ASN A 82 -7.28 24.84 18.07
N HIS A 83 -8.02 25.89 18.39
CA HIS A 83 -7.57 27.28 18.20
C HIS A 83 -6.36 27.66 19.03
N GLU A 84 -6.10 26.96 20.13
CA GLU A 84 -4.89 27.12 20.96
C GLU A 84 -3.67 26.40 20.39
N GLY A 85 -3.84 25.60 19.34
CA GLY A 85 -2.80 24.82 18.71
C GLY A 85 -2.51 23.49 19.38
N ASN A 86 -3.37 23.03 20.31
CA ASN A 86 -3.29 21.73 20.95
C ASN A 86 -3.92 20.66 20.05
N GLN A 87 -3.32 19.47 20.03
CA GLN A 87 -3.90 18.32 19.34
C GLN A 87 -5.19 17.88 20.06
N ILE A 88 -6.24 17.64 19.28
CA ILE A 88 -7.52 17.13 19.78
C ILE A 88 -7.43 15.60 19.79
N PRO A 89 -7.61 14.93 20.94
CA PRO A 89 -7.64 13.47 21.01
C PRO A 89 -8.84 12.88 20.25
N LYS A 90 -8.68 11.66 19.73
CA LYS A 90 -9.78 10.91 19.11
C LYS A 90 -10.99 10.80 20.06
N GLY A 91 -12.17 11.01 19.52
CA GLY A 91 -13.43 10.96 20.26
C GLY A 91 -13.80 12.26 20.97
N LYS A 92 -12.97 13.33 20.80
CA LYS A 92 -13.25 14.69 21.31
C LYS A 92 -13.32 15.74 20.19
N GLU A 93 -13.59 15.28 18.95
CA GLU A 93 -13.68 16.13 17.75
C GLU A 93 -15.02 16.88 17.71
N GLU A 94 -15.27 17.74 18.69
CA GLU A 94 -16.41 18.66 18.61
C GLU A 94 -16.13 19.71 17.52
N THR A 95 -16.99 19.76 16.51
CA THR A 95 -16.78 20.52 15.27
C THR A 95 -16.56 22.03 15.47
N LYS A 96 -16.94 22.59 16.62
CA LYS A 96 -16.80 24.01 16.93
C LYS A 96 -15.38 24.44 17.31
N ASP A 97 -14.52 23.49 17.68
CA ASP A 97 -13.18 23.78 18.21
C ASP A 97 -12.03 23.43 17.24
N ILE A 98 -12.36 22.88 16.09
CA ILE A 98 -11.34 22.48 15.10
C ILE A 98 -10.85 23.72 14.34
N ALA A 99 -9.63 24.14 14.63
CA ALA A 99 -8.95 25.23 13.93
C ALA A 99 -8.16 24.73 12.71
N ALA A 100 -7.62 23.52 12.80
CA ALA A 100 -6.80 22.93 11.74
C ALA A 100 -6.86 21.40 11.78
N TYR A 101 -6.55 20.78 10.63
CA TYR A 101 -6.37 19.34 10.55
C TYR A 101 -5.33 18.94 9.52
N VAL A 102 -4.79 17.75 9.69
CA VAL A 102 -3.99 17.04 8.69
C VAL A 102 -4.70 15.75 8.36
N GLN A 103 -5.02 15.56 7.09
CA GLN A 103 -5.52 14.34 6.52
C GLN A 103 -4.36 13.53 5.94
N PHE A 104 -4.35 12.22 6.13
CA PHE A 104 -3.33 11.33 5.59
C PHE A 104 -3.90 9.96 5.20
N GLU A 105 -3.24 9.28 4.27
CA GLU A 105 -3.51 7.88 3.91
C GLU A 105 -2.21 7.09 4.02
N LEU A 106 -2.24 5.98 4.77
CA LEU A 106 -1.11 5.09 5.00
C LEU A 106 -1.35 3.74 4.33
N VAL A 107 -0.36 3.28 3.56
CA VAL A 107 -0.43 2.00 2.84
C VAL A 107 0.78 1.14 3.25
N PRO A 108 0.58 -0.01 3.89
CA PRO A 108 1.67 -0.91 4.22
C PRO A 108 2.35 -1.45 2.95
N LYS A 109 3.69 -1.43 2.94
CA LYS A 109 4.53 -1.92 1.83
C LYS A 109 5.40 -3.10 2.26
N GLY A 110 6.11 -3.69 1.32
CA GLY A 110 7.04 -4.79 1.59
C GLY A 110 8.15 -4.41 2.57
N GLY A 111 8.53 -5.35 3.42
CA GLY A 111 9.46 -5.13 4.53
C GLY A 111 8.85 -4.26 5.63
N ASN A 112 9.69 -3.46 6.28
CA ASN A 112 9.26 -2.53 7.35
C ASN A 112 8.99 -1.12 6.78
N LYS A 113 8.29 -1.02 5.66
CA LYS A 113 8.00 0.24 4.98
C LYS A 113 6.51 0.52 4.93
N VAL A 114 6.14 1.77 5.16
CA VAL A 114 4.77 2.27 4.98
C VAL A 114 4.82 3.46 4.04
N GLU A 115 3.97 3.46 3.04
CA GLU A 115 3.81 4.61 2.15
C GLU A 115 2.81 5.60 2.73
N VAL A 116 3.24 6.85 2.90
CA VAL A 116 2.35 7.99 3.06
C VAL A 116 1.88 8.37 1.65
N LYS A 117 0.79 7.73 1.21
CA LYS A 117 0.25 7.89 -0.14
C LYS A 117 -0.29 9.29 -0.36
N TRP A 118 -0.78 9.89 0.73
CA TRP A 118 -1.42 11.18 0.70
C TRP A 118 -1.25 11.86 2.07
N ILE A 119 -0.96 13.15 2.05
CA ILE A 119 -0.98 14.02 3.23
C ILE A 119 -1.36 15.44 2.81
N GLN A 120 -2.34 16.01 3.48
CA GLN A 120 -2.80 17.37 3.25
C GLN A 120 -3.11 18.05 4.57
N ALA A 121 -2.69 19.31 4.70
CA ALA A 121 -3.00 20.16 5.87
C ALA A 121 -4.01 21.23 5.51
N THR A 122 -4.91 21.50 6.41
CA THR A 122 -5.88 22.61 6.35
C THR A 122 -5.81 23.38 7.68
N PRO A 123 -5.58 24.72 7.69
CA PRO A 123 -5.27 25.53 6.52
C PRO A 123 -3.88 25.27 5.94
N LEU A 124 -3.71 25.54 4.65
CA LEU A 124 -2.40 25.50 4.02
C LEU A 124 -1.45 26.55 4.62
N ARG A 125 -0.16 26.22 4.71
CA ARG A 125 0.91 27.10 5.21
C ARG A 125 0.84 27.44 6.71
N GLY A 126 -0.07 26.84 7.47
CA GLY A 126 -0.14 27.01 8.93
C GLY A 126 0.87 26.17 9.72
N GLY A 127 1.81 25.46 9.06
CA GLY A 127 2.78 24.59 9.72
C GLY A 127 2.22 23.21 10.13
N TYR A 128 0.93 22.99 10.02
CA TYR A 128 0.27 21.75 10.47
C TYR A 128 0.73 20.53 9.67
N GLY A 129 1.05 20.66 8.37
CA GLY A 129 1.64 19.57 7.60
C GLY A 129 2.97 19.07 8.16
N SER A 130 3.83 19.98 8.68
CA SER A 130 5.06 19.59 9.36
C SER A 130 4.78 18.93 10.71
N ARG A 131 3.81 19.44 11.47
CA ARG A 131 3.40 18.83 12.75
C ARG A 131 2.83 17.43 12.56
N GLY A 132 1.92 17.26 11.61
CA GLY A 132 1.34 15.95 11.29
C GLY A 132 2.40 14.95 10.81
N MET A 133 3.31 15.37 9.92
CA MET A 133 4.43 14.54 9.48
C MET A 133 5.33 14.15 10.66
N LYS A 134 5.63 15.07 11.55
CA LYS A 134 6.44 14.79 12.75
C LYS A 134 5.78 13.75 13.65
N ILE A 135 4.48 13.85 13.88
CA ILE A 135 3.72 12.83 14.65
C ILE A 135 3.86 11.45 13.99
N LEU A 136 3.64 11.35 12.69
CA LEU A 136 3.79 10.07 11.97
C LEU A 136 5.22 9.53 12.05
N GLN A 137 6.24 10.40 11.96
CA GLN A 137 7.64 10.02 12.10
C GLN A 137 7.97 9.54 13.50
N ASP A 138 7.46 10.18 14.55
CA ASP A 138 7.69 9.78 15.95
C ASP A 138 7.07 8.40 16.23
N LEU A 139 5.87 8.15 15.73
CA LEU A 139 5.24 6.82 15.82
C LEU A 139 6.02 5.76 15.02
N ALA A 140 6.50 6.12 13.85
CA ALA A 140 7.29 5.24 12.99
C ALA A 140 8.66 4.94 13.59
N GLN A 141 9.30 5.93 14.22
CA GLN A 141 10.56 5.79 14.96
C GLN A 141 10.43 4.77 16.11
N GLN A 142 9.40 4.87 16.92
CA GLN A 142 9.14 3.96 18.05
C GLN A 142 9.00 2.49 17.60
N SER A 143 8.50 2.29 16.37
CA SER A 143 8.22 0.97 15.82
C SER A 143 9.27 0.49 14.82
N GLY A 144 10.32 1.27 14.53
CA GLY A 144 11.33 0.92 13.51
C GLY A 144 10.73 0.77 12.11
N ILE A 145 9.76 1.63 11.76
CA ILE A 145 9.08 1.65 10.46
C ILE A 145 9.66 2.78 9.62
N ALA A 146 10.08 2.47 8.39
CA ALA A 146 10.46 3.50 7.42
C ALA A 146 9.23 4.05 6.70
N LEU A 147 9.17 5.38 6.53
CA LEU A 147 8.12 6.05 5.78
C LEU A 147 8.59 6.33 4.35
N THR A 148 7.78 5.98 3.37
CA THR A 148 8.02 6.32 1.96
C THR A 148 6.91 7.22 1.44
N LEU A 149 7.20 8.04 0.46
CA LEU A 149 6.19 8.85 -0.21
C LEU A 149 6.63 9.23 -1.63
N PHE A 150 5.64 9.59 -2.43
CA PHE A 150 5.86 10.23 -3.72
C PHE A 150 5.32 11.67 -3.66
N PRO A 151 6.16 12.70 -3.91
CA PRO A 151 5.72 14.10 -3.89
C PRO A 151 4.83 14.40 -5.10
N TRP A 152 3.56 14.05 -4.99
CA TRP A 152 2.63 14.25 -6.10
C TRP A 152 2.02 15.65 -6.09
N ASP A 153 2.26 16.36 -7.18
CA ASP A 153 1.63 17.65 -7.47
C ASP A 153 0.20 17.42 -7.99
N LYS A 154 -0.78 17.83 -7.20
CA LYS A 154 -2.20 17.86 -7.60
C LYS A 154 -2.62 19.25 -8.09
N GLY A 155 -1.69 20.07 -8.57
CA GLY A 155 -1.96 21.43 -9.07
C GLY A 155 -2.00 22.50 -7.98
N VAL A 156 -1.89 22.14 -6.68
CA VAL A 156 -1.96 23.10 -5.56
C VAL A 156 -0.56 23.59 -5.15
N ILE A 157 0.39 22.68 -5.07
CA ILE A 157 1.78 22.97 -4.69
C ILE A 157 2.72 22.30 -5.70
N PRO A 158 3.57 23.06 -6.41
CA PRO A 158 4.51 22.49 -7.37
C PRO A 158 5.38 21.39 -6.76
N GLN A 159 5.61 20.31 -7.49
CA GLN A 159 6.38 19.15 -7.02
C GLN A 159 7.76 19.52 -6.48
N SER A 160 8.42 20.52 -7.09
CA SER A 160 9.72 21.00 -6.61
C SER A 160 9.67 21.59 -5.20
N LYS A 161 8.56 22.26 -4.83
CA LYS A 161 8.34 22.77 -3.48
C LYS A 161 8.01 21.66 -2.51
N LEU A 162 7.23 20.63 -2.94
CA LEU A 162 6.96 19.44 -2.14
C LEU A 162 8.24 18.67 -1.82
N ILE A 163 9.11 18.46 -2.80
CA ILE A 163 10.42 17.82 -2.59
C ILE A 163 11.26 18.60 -1.57
N LYS A 164 11.31 19.94 -1.66
CA LYS A 164 12.01 20.77 -0.68
C LYS A 164 11.40 20.66 0.71
N PHE A 165 10.08 20.63 0.80
CA PHE A 165 9.35 20.43 2.06
C PHE A 165 9.72 19.09 2.70
N TYR A 166 9.61 17.97 1.98
CA TYR A 166 9.93 16.65 2.53
C TYR A 166 11.41 16.48 2.88
N LYS A 167 12.32 17.08 2.12
CA LYS A 167 13.74 17.12 2.51
C LYS A 167 13.95 17.82 3.87
N LYS A 168 13.24 18.90 4.13
CA LYS A 168 13.28 19.58 5.45
C LYS A 168 12.70 18.71 6.58
N GLN A 169 11.81 17.78 6.26
CA GLN A 169 11.29 16.77 7.20
C GLN A 169 12.21 15.55 7.33
N GLY A 170 13.39 15.54 6.72
CA GLY A 170 14.37 14.45 6.82
C GLY A 170 14.17 13.31 5.82
N PHE A 171 13.30 13.46 4.82
CA PHE A 171 13.20 12.50 3.74
C PHE A 171 14.33 12.64 2.74
N ASN A 172 14.88 11.52 2.30
CA ASN A 172 15.90 11.43 1.27
C ASN A 172 15.34 10.84 -0.03
N PRO A 173 15.86 11.21 -1.20
CA PRO A 173 15.48 10.57 -2.45
C PRO A 173 15.75 9.06 -2.41
N LEU A 174 14.79 8.25 -2.85
CA LEU A 174 14.95 6.81 -2.98
C LEU A 174 15.41 6.48 -4.41
N ASN A 175 16.70 6.21 -4.58
CA ASN A 175 17.32 5.92 -5.88
C ASN A 175 17.15 7.08 -6.90
N LYS A 176 17.10 6.73 -8.22
CA LYS A 176 16.86 7.68 -9.32
C LYS A 176 15.39 8.08 -9.49
N SER A 177 14.49 7.53 -8.67
CA SER A 177 13.07 7.87 -8.70
C SER A 177 12.78 9.15 -7.93
N LYS A 178 11.60 9.74 -8.17
CA LYS A 178 11.12 10.87 -7.36
C LYS A 178 10.56 10.42 -6.01
N ASN A 179 10.51 9.11 -5.73
CA ASN A 179 10.11 8.61 -4.43
C ASN A 179 11.11 9.04 -3.36
N MET A 180 10.61 9.27 -2.16
CA MET A 180 11.41 9.68 -1.02
C MET A 180 11.20 8.71 0.14
N ILE A 181 12.24 8.56 0.97
CA ILE A 181 12.24 7.71 2.15
C ILE A 181 12.74 8.48 3.36
N TRP A 182 12.10 8.27 4.48
CA TRP A 182 12.57 8.60 5.81
C TRP A 182 12.78 7.30 6.59
N GLU A 183 13.93 7.15 7.20
CA GLU A 183 14.31 5.96 7.97
C GLU A 183 14.44 6.31 9.45
N PRO A 184 13.95 5.46 10.35
CA PRO A 184 14.15 5.61 11.78
C PRO A 184 15.66 5.53 12.10
N LYS A 185 16.10 6.27 13.12
CA LYS A 185 17.49 6.31 13.58
C LYS A 185 17.73 5.31 14.69
#